data_d1903bffb5719939c8b6a02766b57426
#
_entry.id   d1903bffb5719939c8b6a02766b57426
#
_cell.length_a   1.000
_cell.length_b   1.000
_cell.length_c   1.000
_cell.angle_alpha   90.00
_cell.angle_beta   90.00
_cell.angle_gamma   90.00
#
_symmetry.space_group_name_H-M   'P 1'
#
loop_
_entity.id
_entity.type
_entity.pdbx_description
1 polymer ?
#
loop_
_entity_poly.entity_id
_entity_poly.type
_entity_poly.pdbx_seq_one_letter_code
_entity_poly.pdbx_strand_id
1 'polypeptide(L)'
;MPNDCLNQVSIVCHKNPEQLQLLHDNELNKENVTHKSEQGILMNITTPWNPDFDWLDSLVEKYPECWIKNEWDEEGGMAGVYVNGTLNGEKQERLSVNWNDICIEGRFQYFSKQVSKDQMVYYCKPVD
;
A
#
# COMPACT_ATOMS: atom_id res chain seq x y z
N MET A 1 -20.89 -7.92 13.98
CA MET A 1 -19.63 -8.34 13.37
C MET A 1 -19.06 -7.21 12.52
N PRO A 2 -17.76 -6.98 12.57
CA PRO A 2 -17.18 -5.96 11.71
C PRO A 2 -17.23 -6.40 10.26
N ASN A 3 -17.32 -5.42 9.36
CA ASN A 3 -17.12 -5.67 7.94
C ASN A 3 -15.66 -5.99 7.67
N ASP A 4 -15.40 -6.86 6.71
CA ASP A 4 -14.04 -7.16 6.30
C ASP A 4 -13.52 -6.07 5.36
N CYS A 5 -12.31 -5.62 5.63
CA CYS A 5 -11.55 -4.75 4.75
C CYS A 5 -10.45 -5.58 4.09
N LEU A 6 -10.49 -5.66 2.78
CA LEU A 6 -9.52 -6.42 2.00
C LEU A 6 -8.40 -5.48 1.56
N ASN A 7 -7.18 -5.79 1.95
CA ASN A 7 -6.01 -4.95 1.68
C ASN A 7 -5.03 -5.68 0.77
N GLN A 8 -4.64 -5.02 -0.31
CA GLN A 8 -3.54 -5.45 -1.14
C GLN A 8 -2.36 -4.53 -0.87
N VAL A 9 -1.33 -5.06 -0.23
CA VAL A 9 -0.18 -4.28 0.23
C VAL A 9 1.01 -4.59 -0.66
N SER A 10 1.60 -3.53 -1.22
CA SER A 10 2.85 -3.61 -1.98
C SER A 10 3.92 -2.91 -1.17
N ILE A 11 5.04 -3.59 -0.96
CA ILE A 11 6.18 -3.04 -0.22
C ILE A 11 7.40 -3.15 -1.12
N VAL A 12 8.06 -2.04 -1.37
CA VAL A 12 9.19 -1.97 -2.30
C VAL A 12 10.37 -1.31 -1.61
N CYS A 13 11.55 -1.88 -1.79
CA CYS A 13 12.79 -1.26 -1.32
C CYS A 13 13.85 -1.37 -2.42
N HIS A 14 14.04 -0.30 -3.17
CA HIS A 14 14.93 -0.32 -4.33
C HIS A 14 16.40 -0.35 -3.97
N LYS A 15 16.78 0.29 -2.88
CA LYS A 15 18.19 0.52 -2.57
C LYS A 15 18.76 -0.33 -1.44
N ASN A 16 17.89 -0.99 -0.68
CA ASN A 16 18.35 -1.76 0.47
C ASN A 16 17.55 -3.07 0.62
N PRO A 17 17.94 -4.11 -0.12
CA PRO A 17 17.27 -5.41 -0.03
C PRO A 17 17.31 -6.01 1.38
N GLU A 18 18.33 -5.69 2.16
CA GLU A 18 18.45 -6.19 3.53
C GLU A 18 17.34 -5.64 4.42
N GLN A 19 16.99 -4.38 4.24
CA GLN A 19 15.92 -3.76 5.01
C GLN A 19 14.59 -4.40 4.67
N LEU A 20 14.34 -4.68 3.39
CA LEU A 20 13.14 -5.38 2.96
C LEU A 20 13.07 -6.78 3.58
N GLN A 21 14.18 -7.50 3.61
CA GLN A 21 14.24 -8.84 4.20
C GLN A 21 13.96 -8.82 5.70
N LEU A 22 14.50 -7.83 6.41
CA LEU A 22 14.22 -7.65 7.83
C LEU A 22 12.75 -7.37 8.09
N LEU A 23 12.15 -6.49 7.29
CA LEU A 23 10.72 -6.21 7.38
C LEU A 23 9.91 -7.48 7.18
N HIS A 24 10.23 -8.24 6.13
CA HIS A 24 9.55 -9.49 5.83
C HIS A 24 9.63 -10.47 7.00
N ASP A 25 10.82 -10.66 7.56
CA ASP A 25 11.04 -11.66 8.60
C ASP A 25 10.46 -11.27 9.94
N ASN A 26 10.46 -9.98 10.26
CA ASN A 26 10.08 -9.49 11.59
C ASN A 26 8.62 -9.04 11.69
N GLU A 27 8.04 -8.59 10.59
CA GLU A 27 6.76 -7.88 10.63
C GLU A 27 5.63 -8.60 9.91
N LEU A 28 5.93 -9.45 8.94
CA LEU A 28 4.90 -10.03 8.08
C LEU A 28 4.56 -11.47 8.46
N ASN A 29 3.27 -11.79 8.35
CA ASN A 29 2.82 -13.17 8.36
C ASN A 29 3.03 -13.75 6.96
N LYS A 30 3.88 -14.75 6.86
CA LYS A 30 4.27 -15.35 5.58
C LYS A 30 3.10 -15.94 4.80
N GLU A 31 2.05 -16.36 5.50
CA GLU A 31 0.85 -16.90 4.86
C GLU A 31 0.12 -15.84 4.01
N ASN A 32 0.28 -14.58 4.34
CA ASN A 32 -0.35 -13.48 3.63
C ASN A 32 0.46 -13.01 2.41
N VAL A 33 1.73 -13.39 2.33
CA VAL A 33 2.60 -12.97 1.23
C VAL A 33 2.30 -13.80 -0.01
N THR A 34 1.91 -13.14 -1.09
CA THR A 34 1.59 -13.79 -2.37
C THR A 34 2.77 -13.80 -3.33
N HIS A 35 3.67 -12.84 -3.19
CA HIS A 35 4.85 -12.74 -4.04
C HIS A 35 5.96 -12.02 -3.30
N LYS A 36 7.19 -12.49 -3.46
CA LYS A 36 8.37 -11.85 -2.89
C LYS A 36 9.53 -11.92 -3.87
N SER A 37 10.19 -10.79 -4.06
CA SER A 37 11.45 -10.69 -4.80
C SER A 37 12.49 -9.99 -3.93
N GLU A 38 13.68 -9.74 -4.46
CA GLU A 38 14.71 -9.01 -3.73
C GLU A 38 14.33 -7.56 -3.43
N GLN A 39 13.47 -6.98 -4.27
CA GLN A 39 13.13 -5.57 -4.16
C GLN A 39 11.69 -5.31 -3.77
N GLY A 40 10.84 -6.33 -3.77
CA GLY A 40 9.42 -6.11 -3.52
C GLY A 40 8.70 -7.29 -2.91
N ILE A 41 7.61 -6.95 -2.22
CA ILE A 41 6.70 -7.91 -1.60
C ILE A 41 5.28 -7.50 -1.97
N LEU A 42 4.47 -8.48 -2.34
CA LEU A 42 3.04 -8.30 -2.53
C LEU A 42 2.32 -9.21 -1.55
N MET A 43 1.36 -8.68 -0.82
CA MET A 43 0.62 -9.44 0.16
C MET A 43 -0.83 -9.01 0.23
N ASN A 44 -1.69 -9.91 0.69
CA ASN A 44 -3.10 -9.63 0.94
C ASN A 44 -3.41 -9.90 2.40
N ILE A 45 -4.04 -8.93 3.05
CA ILE A 45 -4.48 -9.08 4.44
C ILE A 45 -5.91 -8.59 4.59
N THR A 46 -6.61 -9.16 5.55
CA THR A 46 -7.97 -8.75 5.90
C THR A 46 -7.91 -8.09 7.27
N THR A 47 -8.51 -6.91 7.37
CA THR A 47 -8.59 -6.16 8.62
C THR A 47 -10.04 -5.77 8.89
N PRO A 48 -10.44 -5.55 10.16
CA PRO A 48 -11.80 -5.13 10.45
C PRO A 48 -12.02 -3.65 10.11
N TRP A 49 -13.06 -3.33 9.38
CA TRP A 49 -13.53 -1.99 9.01
C TRP A 49 -12.61 -1.16 8.12
N ASN A 50 -11.34 -1.02 8.51
CA ASN A 50 -10.36 -0.14 7.86
C ASN A 50 -9.03 -0.83 7.74
N PRO A 51 -8.13 -0.34 6.88
CA PRO A 51 -6.72 -0.72 6.99
C PRO A 51 -6.17 -0.40 8.39
N ASP A 52 -5.17 -1.15 8.80
CA ASP A 52 -4.45 -0.85 10.03
C ASP A 52 -3.40 0.23 9.72
N PHE A 53 -3.85 1.47 9.70
CA PHE A 53 -2.99 2.61 9.37
C PHE A 53 -1.83 2.78 10.34
N ASP A 54 -2.05 2.51 11.61
CA ASP A 54 -0.98 2.60 12.61
C ASP A 54 0.13 1.59 12.34
N TRP A 55 -0.26 0.39 11.93
CA TRP A 55 0.72 -0.63 11.55
C TRP A 55 1.50 -0.23 10.30
N LEU A 56 0.80 0.26 9.28
CA LEU A 56 1.44 0.73 8.04
C LEU A 56 2.43 1.87 8.33
N ASP A 57 2.03 2.84 9.14
CA ASP A 57 2.90 3.93 9.54
C ASP A 57 4.11 3.42 10.33
N SER A 58 3.92 2.43 11.19
CA SER A 58 5.01 1.85 11.97
C SER A 58 6.05 1.15 11.08
N LEU A 59 5.60 0.51 10.00
CA LEU A 59 6.52 -0.12 9.06
C LEU A 59 7.43 0.91 8.38
N VAL A 60 6.87 2.04 7.98
CA VAL A 60 7.64 3.11 7.36
C VAL A 60 8.63 3.72 8.36
N GLU A 61 8.22 3.84 9.61
CA GLU A 61 9.07 4.38 10.67
C GLU A 61 10.25 3.46 10.98
N LYS A 62 10.00 2.16 11.06
CA LYS A 62 11.05 1.16 11.35
C LYS A 62 11.94 0.85 10.15
N TYR A 63 11.40 0.95 8.95
CA TYR A 63 12.09 0.61 7.70
C TYR A 63 12.00 1.78 6.73
N PRO A 64 12.72 2.87 7.02
CA PRO A 64 12.51 4.15 6.33
C PRO A 64 12.93 4.16 4.86
N GLU A 65 13.68 3.16 4.40
CA GLU A 65 14.04 3.06 2.98
C GLU A 65 13.02 2.28 2.16
N CYS A 66 12.00 1.74 2.80
CA CYS A 66 10.92 1.04 2.13
C CYS A 66 9.78 1.97 1.75
N TRP A 67 9.09 1.62 0.68
CA TRP A 67 7.89 2.29 0.20
C TRP A 67 6.72 1.33 0.30
N ILE A 68 5.57 1.83 0.73
CA ILE A 68 4.38 1.01 0.95
C ILE A 68 3.21 1.63 0.24
N LYS A 69 2.47 0.79 -0.49
CA LYS A 69 1.17 1.13 -1.06
C LYS A 69 0.17 0.08 -0.59
N ASN A 70 -0.95 0.53 -0.05
CA ASN A 70 -2.06 -0.34 0.32
C ASN A 70 -3.31 0.09 -0.41
N GLU A 71 -3.79 -0.76 -1.31
CA GLU A 71 -5.09 -0.58 -1.97
C GLU A 71 -6.10 -1.43 -1.22
N TRP A 72 -7.22 -0.84 -0.83
CA TRP A 72 -8.17 -1.56 0.02
C TRP A 72 -9.61 -1.32 -0.41
N ASP A 73 -10.45 -2.31 -0.12
CA ASP A 73 -11.89 -2.16 -0.23
C ASP A 73 -12.56 -2.87 0.96
N GLU A 74 -13.67 -2.32 1.40
CA GLU A 74 -14.39 -2.78 2.57
C GLU A 74 -15.80 -3.19 2.15
N GLU A 75 -16.33 -4.24 2.79
CA GLU A 75 -17.60 -4.86 2.41
C GLU A 75 -18.78 -3.89 2.38
N GLY A 76 -18.75 -2.84 3.18
CA GLY A 76 -19.80 -1.82 3.23
C GLY A 76 -19.77 -0.83 2.08
N GLY A 77 -18.79 -0.92 1.18
CA GLY A 77 -18.74 -0.08 -0.02
C GLY A 77 -17.65 0.97 -0.03
N MET A 78 -16.83 1.06 1.02
CA MET A 78 -15.69 1.98 1.01
C MET A 78 -14.49 1.35 0.32
N ALA A 79 -13.71 2.18 -0.34
CA ALA A 79 -12.44 1.79 -0.94
C ALA A 79 -11.45 2.93 -0.81
N GLY A 80 -10.16 2.62 -0.90
CA GLY A 80 -9.16 3.66 -0.82
C GLY A 80 -7.76 3.18 -1.13
N VAL A 81 -6.82 4.09 -0.97
CA VAL A 81 -5.40 3.83 -1.17
C VAL A 81 -4.58 4.60 -0.14
N TYR A 82 -3.53 3.95 0.35
CA TYR A 82 -2.54 4.54 1.25
C TYR A 82 -1.17 4.40 0.59
N VAL A 83 -0.37 5.44 0.65
CA VAL A 83 1.00 5.44 0.14
C VAL A 83 1.89 6.16 1.14
N ASN A 84 3.06 5.60 1.42
CA ASN A 84 4.02 6.23 2.31
C ASN A 84 5.42 5.62 2.10
N GLY A 85 6.44 6.30 2.59
CA GLY A 85 7.79 5.80 2.61
C GLY A 85 8.70 6.46 1.59
N THR A 86 9.79 5.77 1.25
CA THR A 86 10.83 6.29 0.37
C THR A 86 10.89 5.44 -0.90
N LEU A 87 10.78 6.09 -2.05
CA LEU A 87 10.83 5.44 -3.36
C LEU A 87 12.01 6.00 -4.15
N ASN A 88 12.90 5.11 -4.59
CA ASN A 88 14.11 5.48 -5.33
C ASN A 88 14.97 6.53 -4.62
N GLY A 89 15.03 6.45 -3.30
CA GLY A 89 15.79 7.40 -2.49
C GLY A 89 15.11 8.71 -2.21
N GLU A 90 13.89 8.90 -2.72
CA GLU A 90 13.12 10.12 -2.48
C GLU A 90 11.98 9.83 -1.50
N LYS A 91 11.90 10.62 -0.45
CA LYS A 91 10.82 10.49 0.51
C LYS A 91 9.51 10.94 -0.10
N GLN A 92 8.51 10.07 -0.04
CA GLN A 92 7.16 10.38 -0.50
C GLN A 92 6.35 10.97 0.65
N GLU A 93 5.45 11.88 0.32
CA GLU A 93 4.50 12.39 1.29
C GLU A 93 3.47 11.29 1.59
N ARG A 94 3.16 11.11 2.87
CA ARG A 94 2.12 10.18 3.28
C ARG A 94 0.79 10.62 2.70
N LEU A 95 0.13 9.72 1.99
CA LEU A 95 -1.14 9.97 1.35
C LEU A 95 -2.14 8.88 1.72
N SER A 96 -3.32 9.28 2.15
CA SER A 96 -4.42 8.35 2.39
C SER A 96 -5.69 8.97 1.81
N VAL A 97 -6.30 8.28 0.86
CA VAL A 97 -7.50 8.73 0.14
C VAL A 97 -8.52 7.63 0.16
N ASN A 98 -9.79 7.97 0.33
CA ASN A 98 -10.86 6.98 0.28
C ASN A 98 -12.06 7.48 -0.51
N TRP A 99 -12.91 6.54 -0.88
CA TRP A 99 -14.19 6.74 -1.55
C TRP A 99 -15.28 6.06 -0.74
N ASN A 100 -16.49 6.63 -0.76
CA ASN A 100 -17.63 6.06 -0.04
C ASN A 100 -18.30 4.91 -0.77
N ASP A 101 -17.88 4.64 -2.00
CA ASP A 101 -18.39 3.53 -2.80
C ASP A 101 -17.25 2.75 -3.40
N ILE A 102 -17.41 1.44 -3.49
CA ILE A 102 -16.52 0.63 -4.32
C ILE A 102 -16.88 0.94 -5.76
N CYS A 103 -16.36 2.01 -6.27
CA CYS A 103 -16.65 2.50 -7.60
C CYS A 103 -15.46 2.20 -8.51
N ILE A 104 -15.67 1.29 -9.43
CA ILE A 104 -14.65 0.94 -10.41
C ILE A 104 -14.26 2.16 -11.23
N GLU A 105 -15.25 2.97 -11.59
CA GLU A 105 -15.02 4.20 -12.34
C GLU A 105 -14.19 5.21 -11.55
N GLY A 106 -14.51 5.39 -10.28
CA GLY A 106 -13.75 6.28 -9.40
C GLY A 106 -12.31 5.85 -9.24
N ARG A 107 -12.10 4.55 -9.02
CA ARG A 107 -10.76 3.99 -8.91
C ARG A 107 -10.00 4.14 -10.22
N PHE A 108 -10.66 3.83 -11.34
CA PHE A 108 -10.06 3.98 -12.65
C PHE A 108 -9.63 5.43 -12.91
N GLN A 109 -10.49 6.40 -12.60
CA GLN A 109 -10.14 7.81 -12.76
C GLN A 109 -8.97 8.21 -11.87
N TYR A 110 -8.98 7.75 -10.62
CA TYR A 110 -7.90 8.03 -9.69
C TYR A 110 -6.55 7.58 -10.25
N PHE A 111 -6.48 6.33 -10.69
CA PHE A 111 -5.22 5.80 -11.18
C PHE A 111 -4.86 6.28 -12.58
N SER A 112 -5.82 6.42 -13.47
CA SER A 112 -5.53 6.75 -14.86
C SER A 112 -5.13 8.20 -15.07
N LYS A 113 -5.66 9.13 -14.28
CA LYS A 113 -5.32 10.56 -14.43
C LYS A 113 -4.03 10.96 -13.73
N GLN A 114 -3.66 10.21 -12.70
CA GLN A 114 -2.52 10.57 -11.87
C GLN A 114 -1.20 10.07 -12.39
N VAL A 115 -1.22 9.17 -13.33
CA VAL A 115 -0.01 8.42 -13.62
C VAL A 115 0.51 8.77 -14.99
N SER A 116 1.68 9.37 -15.05
CA SER A 116 2.53 9.27 -16.21
C SER A 116 2.98 7.80 -16.33
N LYS A 117 3.48 7.42 -17.50
CA LYS A 117 3.96 6.04 -17.68
C LYS A 117 4.98 5.63 -16.63
N ASP A 118 5.82 6.56 -16.21
CA ASP A 118 6.88 6.29 -15.26
C ASP A 118 6.39 6.14 -13.82
N GLN A 119 5.18 6.64 -13.56
CA GLN A 119 4.61 6.64 -12.21
C GLN A 119 3.51 5.60 -12.04
N MET A 120 3.10 4.95 -13.12
CA MET A 120 1.92 4.08 -13.13
C MET A 120 1.91 3.02 -12.04
N VAL A 121 3.08 2.49 -11.70
CA VAL A 121 3.18 1.42 -10.71
C VAL A 121 3.28 1.98 -9.29
N TYR A 122 3.83 3.17 -9.13
CA TYR A 122 4.29 3.65 -7.83
C TYR A 122 3.46 4.78 -7.26
N TYR A 123 2.77 5.51 -8.08
CA TYR A 123 2.32 6.83 -7.70
C TYR A 123 0.81 6.93 -7.71
N CYS A 124 0.24 7.37 -6.60
CA CYS A 124 -1.19 7.57 -6.46
C CYS A 124 -1.44 8.95 -5.88
N LYS A 125 -2.22 9.76 -6.61
CA LYS A 125 -2.68 11.06 -6.12
C LYS A 125 -4.16 11.19 -6.32
N PRO A 126 -4.85 12.00 -5.51
CA PRO A 126 -6.26 12.29 -5.77
C PRO A 126 -6.44 12.92 -7.14
N VAL A 127 -7.51 12.54 -7.79
CA VAL A 127 -7.93 13.19 -9.03
C VAL A 127 -8.70 14.46 -8.66
N ASP A 128 -8.32 15.56 -9.22
CA ASP A 128 -9.02 16.83 -9.02
C ASP A 128 -10.32 16.89 -9.83
#